data_e89d20367a3f23fcb9cbd2c5d2b0d7d7
#
_entry.id   e89d20367a3f23fcb9cbd2c5d2b0d7d7
#
_cell.length_a   1.000
_cell.length_b   1.000
_cell.length_c   1.000
_cell.angle_alpha   90.00
_cell.angle_beta   90.00
_cell.angle_gamma   90.00
#
_symmetry.space_group_name_H-M   'P 1'
#
loop_
_entity.id
_entity.type
_entity.pdbx_description
1 polymer ?
#
loop_
_entity_poly.entity_id
_entity_poly.type
_entity_poly.pdbx_seq_one_letter_code
_entity_poly.pdbx_strand_id
1 'polypeptide(L)'
;MKKIKIDVVIVPLSGHLYPTMNLLIPLLNNPRYEIRLFTGLQKKAVADAAGFNVVPILENHIEDFERAANNDQQLGILSAYHQLSASIDLINLVSDQLLEEWQKNRPDIVIADFITLSGGLVANQLGIPWISTMATQFAIETTDGPP
;
A
#
# COMPACT_ATOMS: atom_id res chain seq x y z
N MET A 1 -12.85 23.57 -11.12
CA MET A 1 -12.59 22.28 -11.79
C MET A 1 -12.68 21.17 -10.76
N LYS A 2 -13.30 20.03 -11.12
CA LYS A 2 -13.29 18.84 -10.25
C LYS A 2 -11.85 18.33 -10.11
N LYS A 3 -11.40 18.09 -8.88
CA LYS A 3 -10.07 17.48 -8.63
C LYS A 3 -10.09 16.01 -9.02
N ILE A 4 -8.97 15.52 -9.49
CA ILE A 4 -8.72 14.09 -9.70
C ILE A 4 -8.32 13.49 -8.34
N LYS A 5 -9.09 12.51 -7.87
CA LYS A 5 -8.83 11.81 -6.61
C LYS A 5 -7.87 10.66 -6.84
N ILE A 6 -6.75 10.68 -6.14
CA ILE A 6 -5.71 9.65 -6.21
C ILE A 6 -5.61 9.01 -4.83
N ASP A 7 -5.88 7.72 -4.74
CA ASP A 7 -5.65 6.95 -3.54
C ASP A 7 -4.37 6.13 -3.67
N VAL A 8 -3.52 6.24 -2.67
CA VAL A 8 -2.21 5.59 -2.64
C VAL A 8 -2.20 4.57 -1.51
N VAL A 9 -1.98 3.31 -1.82
CA VAL A 9 -2.01 2.21 -0.83
C VAL A 9 -0.62 1.64 -0.67
N ILE A 10 -0.05 1.76 0.53
CA ILE A 10 1.34 1.39 0.81
C ILE A 10 1.45 0.73 2.19
N VAL A 11 2.23 -0.34 2.25
CA VAL A 11 2.63 -0.94 3.54
C VAL A 11 3.41 0.07 4.39
N PRO A 12 3.28 0.03 5.74
CA PRO A 12 3.95 0.97 6.63
C PRO A 12 5.44 0.66 6.85
N LEU A 13 6.11 0.14 5.82
CA LEU A 13 7.55 -0.12 5.79
C LEU A 13 8.29 1.08 5.23
N SER A 14 9.32 1.56 5.94
CA SER A 14 10.07 2.77 5.56
C SER A 14 10.67 2.69 4.17
N GLY A 15 11.16 1.51 3.76
CA GLY A 15 11.76 1.26 2.44
C GLY A 15 10.77 1.37 1.27
N HIS A 16 9.47 1.23 1.53
CA HIS A 16 8.41 1.39 0.54
C HIS A 16 7.75 2.76 0.62
N LEU A 17 7.46 3.21 1.85
CA LEU A 17 6.72 4.43 2.10
C LEU A 17 7.49 5.68 1.63
N TYR A 18 8.75 5.86 2.07
CA TYR A 18 9.49 7.08 1.78
C TYR A 18 9.79 7.29 0.30
N PRO A 19 10.25 6.29 -0.47
CA PRO A 19 10.42 6.46 -1.92
C PRO A 19 9.14 6.84 -2.64
N THR A 20 8.02 6.19 -2.29
CA THR A 20 6.73 6.51 -2.91
C THR A 20 6.21 7.88 -2.51
N MET A 21 6.35 8.29 -1.25
CA MET A 21 6.02 9.65 -0.82
C MET A 21 6.85 10.69 -1.59
N ASN A 22 8.17 10.48 -1.72
CA ASN A 22 9.03 11.38 -2.48
C ASN A 22 8.63 11.51 -3.94
N LEU A 23 8.22 10.41 -4.57
CA LEU A 23 7.68 10.41 -5.94
C LEU A 23 6.41 11.26 -6.06
N LEU A 24 5.58 11.31 -5.01
CA LEU A 24 4.26 11.94 -5.02
C LEU A 24 4.26 13.39 -4.51
N ILE A 25 5.29 13.83 -3.79
CA ILE A 25 5.40 15.22 -3.29
C ILE A 25 5.12 16.28 -4.38
N PRO A 26 5.64 16.17 -5.62
CA PRO A 26 5.33 17.15 -6.66
C PRO A 26 3.85 17.25 -7.01
N LEU A 27 3.09 16.17 -6.82
CA LEU A 27 1.65 16.14 -7.10
C LEU A 27 0.83 16.77 -5.96
N LEU A 28 1.31 16.74 -4.70
CA LEU A 28 0.62 17.35 -3.56
C LEU A 28 0.40 18.85 -3.74
N ASN A 29 1.37 19.53 -4.33
CA ASN A 29 1.32 20.97 -4.56
C ASN A 29 0.48 21.37 -5.79
N ASN A 30 -0.04 20.40 -6.53
CA ASN A 30 -0.84 20.67 -7.72
C ASN A 30 -2.33 20.66 -7.35
N PRO A 31 -3.03 21.80 -7.48
CA PRO A 31 -4.45 21.92 -7.07
C PRO A 31 -5.41 21.04 -7.88
N ARG A 32 -4.95 20.40 -8.95
CA ARG A 32 -5.74 19.47 -9.77
C ARG A 32 -5.94 18.11 -9.11
N TYR A 33 -5.11 17.77 -8.11
CA TYR A 33 -5.13 16.47 -7.46
C TYR A 33 -5.60 16.58 -6.01
N GLU A 34 -6.27 15.55 -5.57
CA GLU A 34 -6.57 15.27 -4.17
C GLU A 34 -5.98 13.90 -3.86
N ILE A 35 -4.96 13.85 -3.03
CA ILE A 35 -4.22 12.62 -2.74
C ILE A 35 -4.52 12.17 -1.32
N ARG A 36 -4.98 10.91 -1.18
CA ARG A 36 -5.12 10.24 0.10
C ARG A 36 -4.12 9.10 0.19
N LEU A 37 -3.47 8.95 1.33
CA LEU A 37 -2.48 7.92 1.58
C LEU A 37 -3.01 6.89 2.57
N PHE A 38 -3.23 5.69 2.11
CA PHE A 38 -3.65 4.54 2.92
C PHE A 38 -2.40 3.79 3.39
N THR A 39 -2.13 3.85 4.69
CA THR A 39 -0.98 3.19 5.31
C THR A 39 -1.25 2.90 6.79
N GLY A 40 -0.37 2.18 7.47
CA GLY A 40 -0.52 1.88 8.89
C GLY A 40 -0.42 3.11 9.78
N LEU A 41 -1.16 3.09 10.90
CA LEU A 41 -1.24 4.19 11.87
C LEU A 41 0.14 4.65 12.38
N GLN A 42 1.09 3.72 12.54
CA GLN A 42 2.45 3.98 13.02
C GLN A 42 3.25 4.92 12.09
N LYS A 43 2.81 5.10 10.84
CA LYS A 43 3.45 6.02 9.88
C LYS A 43 2.67 7.31 9.65
N LYS A 44 1.50 7.45 10.27
CA LYS A 44 0.63 8.60 10.08
C LYS A 44 1.33 9.93 10.37
N ALA A 45 1.99 10.05 11.51
CA ALA A 45 2.62 11.32 11.90
C ALA A 45 3.69 11.80 10.89
N VAL A 46 4.48 10.87 10.35
CA VAL A 46 5.51 11.19 9.34
C VAL A 46 4.88 11.61 8.02
N ALA A 47 3.83 10.92 7.59
CA ALA A 47 3.17 11.22 6.33
C ALA A 47 2.35 12.52 6.40
N ASP A 48 1.67 12.79 7.53
CA ASP A 48 0.99 14.07 7.78
C ASP A 48 1.99 15.25 7.75
N ALA A 49 3.17 15.08 8.38
CA ALA A 49 4.22 16.09 8.37
C ALA A 49 4.77 16.36 6.96
N ALA A 50 4.71 15.40 6.07
CA ALA A 50 5.06 15.55 4.65
C ALA A 50 3.91 16.13 3.79
N GLY A 51 2.74 16.41 4.38
CA GLY A 51 1.59 17.03 3.72
C GLY A 51 0.58 16.07 3.10
N PHE A 52 0.69 14.77 3.37
CA PHE A 52 -0.28 13.79 2.89
C PHE A 52 -1.53 13.75 3.80
N ASN A 53 -2.69 13.56 3.18
CA ASN A 53 -3.91 13.22 3.89
C ASN A 53 -3.94 11.71 4.14
N VAL A 54 -3.61 11.30 5.38
CA VAL A 54 -3.48 9.89 5.73
C VAL A 54 -4.80 9.30 6.18
N VAL A 55 -5.19 8.22 5.52
CA VAL A 55 -6.28 7.33 5.94
C VAL A 55 -5.64 6.07 6.53
N PRO A 56 -5.66 5.91 7.84
CA PRO A 56 -5.03 4.75 8.46
C PRO A 56 -5.79 3.47 8.11
N ILE A 57 -5.03 2.43 7.77
CA ILE A 57 -5.52 1.06 7.62
C ILE A 57 -4.89 0.19 8.70
N LEU A 58 -5.56 -0.89 9.09
CA LEU A 58 -5.09 -1.81 10.12
C LEU A 58 -4.90 -1.17 11.52
N GLU A 59 -5.67 -0.14 11.87
CA GLU A 59 -5.54 0.53 13.18
C GLU A 59 -5.66 -0.45 14.36
N ASN A 60 -6.57 -1.42 14.26
CA ASN A 60 -6.82 -2.42 15.29
C ASN A 60 -6.07 -3.75 15.07
N HIS A 61 -5.16 -3.81 14.08
CA HIS A 61 -4.50 -5.02 13.60
C HIS A 61 -2.99 -4.86 13.46
N ILE A 62 -2.38 -4.00 14.28
CA ILE A 62 -0.93 -3.74 14.27
C ILE A 62 -0.16 -5.03 14.52
N GLU A 63 -0.64 -5.86 15.47
CA GLU A 63 -0.02 -7.15 15.79
C GLU A 63 -0.06 -8.14 14.63
N ASP A 64 -1.13 -8.12 13.84
CA ASP A 64 -1.25 -8.99 12.66
C ASP A 64 -0.25 -8.59 11.57
N PHE A 65 -0.05 -7.27 11.39
CA PHE A 65 0.98 -6.77 10.49
C PHE A 65 2.38 -7.13 10.99
N GLU A 66 2.67 -6.94 12.28
CA GLU A 66 3.97 -7.29 12.87
C GLU A 66 4.24 -8.79 12.75
N ARG A 67 3.23 -9.63 12.96
CA ARG A 67 3.34 -11.09 12.78
C ARG A 67 3.64 -11.47 11.34
N ALA A 68 3.02 -10.82 10.36
CA ALA A 68 3.27 -11.07 8.94
C ALA A 68 4.64 -10.53 8.49
N ALA A 69 5.11 -9.43 9.09
CA ALA A 69 6.37 -8.78 8.75
C ALA A 69 7.59 -9.36 9.48
N ASN A 70 7.40 -9.94 10.67
CA ASN A 70 8.48 -10.54 11.46
C ASN A 70 8.83 -11.92 10.91
N ASN A 71 9.95 -11.93 10.22
CA ASN A 71 10.61 -13.13 9.73
C ASN A 71 11.35 -13.81 10.89
N ASP A 72 10.62 -14.56 11.74
CA ASP A 72 11.29 -15.44 12.69
C ASP A 72 12.11 -16.46 11.89
N GLN A 73 13.42 -16.46 12.12
CA GLN A 73 14.41 -17.23 11.34
C GLN A 73 14.28 -18.77 11.52
N GLN A 74 13.10 -19.27 11.85
CA GLN A 74 12.83 -20.69 11.85
C GLN A 74 12.59 -21.16 10.41
N LEU A 75 13.65 -21.60 9.78
CA LEU A 75 13.63 -22.28 8.48
C LEU A 75 12.86 -23.59 8.61
N GLY A 76 11.61 -23.62 8.12
CA GLY A 76 10.81 -24.84 8.09
C GLY A 76 9.52 -24.66 7.29
N ILE A 77 9.01 -25.77 6.73
CA ILE A 77 7.76 -25.78 5.92
C ILE A 77 6.58 -25.25 6.74
N LEU A 78 6.50 -25.57 8.02
CA LEU A 78 5.44 -25.08 8.92
C LEU A 78 5.53 -23.56 9.13
N SER A 79 6.74 -23.01 9.30
CA SER A 79 6.94 -21.57 9.42
C SER A 79 6.53 -20.83 8.15
N ALA A 80 6.93 -21.35 6.98
CA ALA A 80 6.53 -20.80 5.70
C ALA A 80 5.00 -20.82 5.50
N TYR A 81 4.34 -21.90 5.93
CA TYR A 81 2.89 -22.02 5.87
C TYR A 81 2.20 -20.97 6.78
N HIS A 82 2.65 -20.82 8.02
CA HIS A 82 2.08 -19.83 8.94
C HIS A 82 2.28 -18.40 8.46
N GLN A 83 3.44 -18.09 7.88
CA GLN A 83 3.74 -16.79 7.33
C GLN A 83 2.87 -16.47 6.10
N LEU A 84 2.68 -17.44 5.22
CA LEU A 84 1.80 -17.30 4.06
C LEU A 84 0.34 -17.10 4.49
N SER A 85 -0.14 -17.88 5.45
CA SER A 85 -1.49 -17.74 5.99
C SER A 85 -1.70 -16.35 6.60
N ALA A 86 -0.79 -15.88 7.46
CA ALA A 86 -0.86 -14.55 8.04
C ALA A 86 -0.85 -13.43 6.98
N SER A 87 -0.07 -13.62 5.91
CA SER A 87 -0.05 -12.66 4.79
C SER A 87 -1.38 -12.64 4.03
N ILE A 88 -2.01 -13.79 3.81
CA ILE A 88 -3.32 -13.89 3.16
C ILE A 88 -4.41 -13.24 4.02
N ASP A 89 -4.40 -13.49 5.32
CA ASP A 89 -5.35 -12.89 6.26
C ASP A 89 -5.23 -11.37 6.26
N LEU A 90 -4.00 -10.86 6.24
CA LEU A 90 -3.72 -9.43 6.15
C LEU A 90 -4.21 -8.82 4.82
N ILE A 91 -3.99 -9.51 3.69
CA ILE A 91 -4.48 -9.09 2.37
C ILE A 91 -6.01 -8.98 2.38
N ASN A 92 -6.71 -9.99 2.94
CA ASN A 92 -8.16 -9.98 3.03
C ASN A 92 -8.66 -8.81 3.88
N LEU A 93 -8.07 -8.63 5.06
CA LEU A 93 -8.46 -7.56 5.99
C LEU A 93 -8.28 -6.16 5.37
N VAL A 94 -7.16 -5.91 4.72
CA VAL A 94 -6.91 -4.64 4.02
C VAL A 94 -7.87 -4.49 2.84
N SER A 95 -8.15 -5.57 2.11
CA SER A 95 -9.08 -5.54 0.98
C SER A 95 -10.49 -5.16 1.42
N ASP A 96 -10.97 -5.71 2.52
CA ASP A 96 -12.30 -5.39 3.07
C ASP A 96 -12.39 -3.91 3.47
N GLN A 97 -11.36 -3.37 4.15
CA GLN A 97 -11.31 -1.96 4.53
C GLN A 97 -11.29 -1.03 3.31
N LEU A 98 -10.48 -1.35 2.30
CA LEU A 98 -10.42 -0.58 1.06
C LEU A 98 -11.72 -0.65 0.27
N LEU A 99 -12.34 -1.83 0.20
CA LEU A 99 -13.62 -2.03 -0.48
C LEU A 99 -14.71 -1.19 0.14
N GLU A 100 -14.84 -1.20 1.47
CA GLU A 100 -15.81 -0.38 2.21
C GLU A 100 -15.58 1.12 1.97
N GLU A 101 -14.33 1.58 2.06
CA GLU A 101 -13.98 2.98 1.86
C GLU A 101 -14.23 3.43 0.41
N TRP A 102 -13.83 2.63 -0.59
CA TRP A 102 -13.97 3.00 -1.99
C TRP A 102 -15.39 2.87 -2.54
N GLN A 103 -16.24 2.08 -1.91
CA GLN A 103 -17.68 2.10 -2.18
C GLN A 103 -18.34 3.42 -1.76
N LYS A 104 -17.86 4.02 -0.66
CA LYS A 104 -18.35 5.29 -0.13
C LYS A 104 -17.70 6.50 -0.82
N ASN A 105 -16.42 6.42 -1.07
CA ASN A 105 -15.59 7.53 -1.54
C ASN A 105 -14.59 7.06 -2.61
N ARG A 106 -15.15 6.75 -3.79
CA ARG A 106 -14.41 6.18 -4.92
C ARG A 106 -13.32 7.12 -5.43
N PRO A 107 -12.06 6.69 -5.57
CA PRO A 107 -11.01 7.42 -6.26
C PRO A 107 -11.18 7.36 -7.78
N ASP A 108 -10.55 8.31 -8.49
CA ASP A 108 -10.45 8.29 -9.94
C ASP A 108 -9.31 7.38 -10.42
N ILE A 109 -8.25 7.25 -9.59
CA ILE A 109 -7.09 6.37 -9.84
C ILE A 109 -6.51 5.84 -8.52
N VAL A 110 -5.96 4.63 -8.55
CA VAL A 110 -5.25 4.02 -7.42
C VAL A 110 -3.78 3.85 -7.78
N ILE A 111 -2.90 4.16 -6.82
CA ILE A 111 -1.47 3.84 -6.85
C ILE A 111 -1.24 2.83 -5.73
N ALA A 112 -0.85 1.62 -6.06
CA ALA A 112 -0.59 0.56 -5.09
C ALA A 112 0.88 0.15 -5.10
N ASP A 113 1.51 0.09 -3.94
CA ASP A 113 2.83 -0.53 -3.83
C ASP A 113 2.72 -2.02 -4.15
N PHE A 114 3.73 -2.57 -4.83
CA PHE A 114 3.69 -3.94 -5.35
C PHE A 114 3.51 -5.01 -4.27
N ILE A 115 3.92 -4.74 -3.02
CA ILE A 115 3.68 -5.64 -1.87
C ILE A 115 2.24 -5.51 -1.37
N THR A 116 1.61 -4.36 -1.58
CA THR A 116 0.24 -4.11 -1.13
C THR A 116 -0.78 -4.61 -2.15
N LEU A 117 -0.84 -5.91 -2.35
CA LEU A 117 -1.70 -6.56 -3.36
C LEU A 117 -3.17 -6.14 -3.24
N SER A 118 -3.65 -5.90 -2.02
CA SER A 118 -5.03 -5.48 -1.74
C SER A 118 -5.45 -4.24 -2.54
N GLY A 119 -4.56 -3.25 -2.68
CA GLY A 119 -4.86 -2.03 -3.44
C GLY A 119 -5.21 -2.32 -4.90
N GLY A 120 -4.39 -3.13 -5.57
CA GLY A 120 -4.63 -3.53 -6.97
C GLY A 120 -5.83 -4.45 -7.13
N LEU A 121 -6.02 -5.42 -6.21
CA LEU A 121 -7.13 -6.37 -6.25
C LEU A 121 -8.48 -5.65 -6.13
N VAL A 122 -8.63 -4.77 -5.14
CA VAL A 122 -9.89 -4.03 -4.93
C VAL A 122 -10.13 -3.01 -6.03
N ALA A 123 -9.09 -2.32 -6.51
CA ALA A 123 -9.20 -1.42 -7.65
C ALA A 123 -9.72 -2.17 -8.89
N ASN A 124 -9.18 -3.35 -9.16
CA ASN A 124 -9.60 -4.21 -10.26
C ASN A 124 -11.06 -4.67 -10.11
N GLN A 125 -11.44 -5.11 -8.90
CA GLN A 125 -12.82 -5.53 -8.60
C GLN A 125 -13.83 -4.40 -8.82
N LEU A 126 -13.48 -3.16 -8.48
CA LEU A 126 -14.33 -1.98 -8.64
C LEU A 126 -14.21 -1.32 -10.01
N GLY A 127 -13.36 -1.81 -10.90
CA GLY A 127 -13.09 -1.19 -12.20
C GLY A 127 -12.49 0.21 -12.09
N ILE A 128 -11.59 0.42 -11.11
CA ILE A 128 -10.84 1.66 -10.92
C ILE A 128 -9.49 1.50 -11.62
N PRO A 129 -9.08 2.44 -12.48
CA PRO A 129 -7.74 2.44 -13.06
C PRO A 129 -6.67 2.44 -11.94
N TRP A 130 -5.65 1.62 -12.08
CA TRP A 130 -4.58 1.57 -11.10
C TRP A 130 -3.22 1.32 -11.72
N ILE A 131 -2.17 1.76 -11.00
CA ILE A 131 -0.75 1.52 -11.33
C ILE A 131 -0.05 0.98 -10.10
N SER A 132 0.96 0.15 -10.32
CA SER A 132 1.82 -0.34 -9.24
C SER A 132 3.12 0.46 -9.18
N THR A 133 3.55 0.78 -7.95
CA THR A 133 4.88 1.30 -7.68
C THR A 133 5.78 0.20 -7.15
N MET A 134 7.04 0.24 -7.55
CA MET A 134 8.07 -0.67 -7.06
C MET A 134 9.21 0.17 -6.48
N ALA A 135 9.28 0.21 -5.16
CA ALA A 135 10.26 1.01 -4.44
C ALA A 135 11.63 0.32 -4.29
N THR A 136 11.72 -0.95 -4.62
CA THR A 136 12.94 -1.76 -4.51
C THR A 136 13.42 -2.20 -5.88
N GLN A 137 14.74 -2.44 -6.02
CA GLN A 137 15.32 -3.10 -7.19
C GLN A 137 14.91 -4.57 -7.20
N PHE A 138 13.65 -4.83 -7.39
CA PHE A 138 13.21 -6.20 -7.54
C PHE A 138 13.32 -6.61 -9.01
N ALA A 139 13.84 -7.81 -9.21
CA ALA A 139 14.07 -8.44 -10.47
C ALA A 139 12.81 -8.49 -11.36
N ILE A 140 12.55 -7.43 -12.10
CA ILE A 140 11.96 -7.63 -13.41
C ILE A 140 13.13 -8.19 -14.22
N GLU A 141 13.06 -9.46 -14.55
CA GLU A 141 14.03 -10.11 -15.43
C GLU A 141 14.02 -9.35 -16.76
N THR A 142 15.00 -8.49 -16.96
CA THR A 142 15.22 -7.83 -18.23
C THR A 142 16.36 -8.58 -18.91
N THR A 143 16.30 -8.73 -20.22
CA THR A 143 17.36 -9.36 -21.02
C THR A 143 18.74 -8.74 -20.78
N ASP A 144 18.81 -7.55 -20.21
CA ASP A 144 20.02 -6.74 -20.00
C ASP A 144 20.25 -6.40 -18.53
N GLY A 145 19.47 -6.99 -17.60
CA GLY A 145 19.61 -6.79 -16.15
C GLY A 145 20.68 -7.68 -15.53
N PRO A 146 21.20 -7.30 -14.34
CA PRO A 146 22.08 -8.18 -13.59
C PRO A 146 21.36 -9.49 -13.24
N PRO A 147 22.12 -10.62 -13.20
CA PRO A 147 21.56 -11.95 -12.90
C PRO A 147 20.99 -12.03 -11.50
#